data_3b3e1995ae6da7fd19504f5fe361e2a7
#
_entry.id   3b3e1995ae6da7fd19504f5fe361e2a7
#
_cell.length_a   1.000
_cell.length_b   1.000
_cell.length_c   1.000
_cell.angle_alpha   90.00
_cell.angle_beta   90.00
_cell.angle_gamma   90.00
#
_symmetry.space_group_name_H-M   'P 1'
#
loop_
_entity.id
_entity.type
_entity.pdbx_description
1 polymer ?
#
loop_
_entity_poly.entity_id
_entity_poly.type
_entity_poly.pdbx_seq_one_letter_code
_entity_poly.pdbx_strand_id
1 'polypeptide(L)'
;MDKQPTTLRDIAKALGTSIGSVHRALHDSPGVSPLTKDRVLQMARNLGYRPNLAARYLSSKKTLRISVNTLQGTTSFWDEVRTGIREAAASILLENVEIKFRTYPRLGEGDEEALEAAVRDQVDGIITFPSRPQVLR
;
A
#
# COMPACT_ATOMS: atom_id res chain seq x y z
N MET A 1 11.96 15.50 17.35
CA MET A 1 10.69 15.17 18.05
C MET A 1 9.80 14.44 17.05
N ASP A 2 9.69 13.13 17.17
CA ASP A 2 8.81 12.33 16.33
C ASP A 2 7.35 12.67 16.68
N LYS A 3 6.70 13.36 15.74
CA LYS A 3 5.28 13.68 15.87
C LYS A 3 4.50 12.38 15.70
N GLN A 4 3.85 11.92 16.76
CA GLN A 4 3.02 10.70 16.67
C GLN A 4 2.02 10.84 15.51
N PRO A 5 1.81 9.76 14.74
CA PRO A 5 0.90 9.81 13.61
C PRO A 5 -0.53 10.10 14.08
N THR A 6 -1.19 11.03 13.39
CA THR A 6 -2.59 11.38 13.64
C THR A 6 -3.49 10.15 13.50
N THR A 7 -4.39 9.95 14.46
CA THR A 7 -5.31 8.82 14.52
C THR A 7 -6.76 9.23 14.22
N LEU A 8 -7.65 8.25 13.98
CA LEU A 8 -9.09 8.49 13.87
C LEU A 8 -9.68 9.15 15.14
N ARG A 9 -9.10 8.83 16.29
CA ARG A 9 -9.50 9.39 17.58
C ARG A 9 -9.22 10.89 17.66
N ASP A 10 -8.12 11.35 17.10
CA ASP A 10 -7.74 12.76 17.07
C ASP A 10 -8.70 13.56 16.18
N ILE A 11 -9.09 13.01 15.03
CA ILE A 11 -10.10 13.62 14.16
C ILE A 11 -11.46 13.68 14.86
N ALA A 12 -11.87 12.58 15.50
CA ALA A 12 -13.12 12.51 16.23
C ALA A 12 -13.18 13.54 17.37
N LYS A 13 -12.09 13.66 18.13
CA LYS A 13 -11.95 14.65 19.21
C LYS A 13 -12.02 16.08 18.67
N ALA A 14 -11.31 16.39 17.59
CA ALA A 14 -11.28 17.72 16.99
C ALA A 14 -12.65 18.16 16.44
N LEU A 15 -13.48 17.21 15.98
CA LEU A 15 -14.81 17.49 15.42
C LEU A 15 -15.97 17.29 16.40
N GLY A 16 -15.70 16.84 17.64
CA GLY A 16 -16.75 16.51 18.63
C GLY A 16 -17.68 15.40 18.15
N THR A 17 -17.16 14.39 17.43
CA THR A 17 -17.95 13.29 16.87
C THR A 17 -17.44 11.94 17.31
N SER A 18 -18.14 10.85 16.95
CA SER A 18 -17.70 9.49 17.26
C SER A 18 -16.62 8.98 16.30
N ILE A 19 -15.73 8.11 16.78
CA ILE A 19 -14.73 7.43 15.92
C ILE A 19 -15.43 6.65 14.79
N GLY A 20 -16.59 6.04 15.08
CA GLY A 20 -17.39 5.33 14.08
C GLY A 20 -17.92 6.24 12.96
N SER A 21 -18.29 7.49 13.28
CA SER A 21 -18.69 8.48 12.27
C SER A 21 -17.52 8.91 11.42
N VAL A 22 -16.36 9.13 12.02
CA VAL A 22 -15.11 9.43 11.28
C VAL A 22 -14.74 8.29 10.34
N HIS A 23 -14.78 7.05 10.85
CA HIS A 23 -14.47 5.86 10.03
C HIS A 23 -15.42 5.76 8.83
N ARG A 24 -16.75 5.87 9.03
CA ARG A 24 -17.73 5.82 7.94
C ARG A 24 -17.50 6.94 6.92
N ALA A 25 -17.22 8.16 7.38
CA ALA A 25 -16.96 9.31 6.51
C ALA A 25 -15.72 9.11 5.62
N LEU A 26 -14.64 8.56 6.17
CA LEU A 26 -13.39 8.29 5.45
C LEU A 26 -13.50 7.12 4.46
N HIS A 27 -14.42 6.19 4.69
CA HIS A 27 -14.63 5.00 3.85
C HIS A 27 -15.89 5.06 2.99
N ASP A 28 -16.51 6.24 2.88
CA ASP A 28 -17.74 6.44 2.11
C ASP A 28 -18.88 5.45 2.45
N SER A 29 -18.92 5.07 3.72
CA SER A 29 -19.94 4.13 4.21
C SER A 29 -21.23 4.86 4.56
N PRO A 30 -22.40 4.22 4.40
CA PRO A 30 -23.68 4.83 4.72
C PRO A 30 -23.81 5.21 6.20
N GLY A 31 -24.73 6.14 6.51
CA GLY A 31 -25.01 6.57 7.89
C GLY A 31 -24.21 7.79 8.35
N VAL A 32 -23.67 8.57 7.41
CA VAL A 32 -23.06 9.89 7.65
C VAL A 32 -23.59 10.89 6.64
N SER A 33 -23.99 12.08 7.10
CA SER A 33 -24.46 13.14 6.20
C SER A 33 -23.33 13.66 5.31
N PRO A 34 -23.61 14.16 4.08
CA PRO A 34 -22.60 14.77 3.21
C PRO A 34 -21.81 15.88 3.91
N LEU A 35 -22.48 16.73 4.67
CA LEU A 35 -21.84 17.80 5.44
C LEU A 35 -20.83 17.27 6.47
N THR A 36 -21.20 16.20 7.18
CA THR A 36 -20.30 15.57 8.14
C THR A 36 -19.11 14.92 7.46
N LYS A 37 -19.33 14.28 6.30
CA LYS A 37 -18.27 13.69 5.49
C LYS A 37 -17.26 14.75 5.06
N ASP A 38 -17.70 15.88 4.53
CA ASP A 38 -16.83 16.97 4.08
C ASP A 38 -16.00 17.54 5.25
N ARG A 39 -16.63 17.76 6.41
CA ARG A 39 -15.93 18.21 7.63
C ARG A 39 -14.84 17.22 8.07
N VAL A 40 -15.13 15.93 8.03
CA VAL A 40 -14.16 14.89 8.40
C VAL A 40 -13.00 14.86 7.42
N LEU A 41 -13.27 14.89 6.10
CA LEU A 41 -12.23 14.89 5.06
C LEU A 41 -11.33 16.12 5.15
N GLN A 42 -11.91 17.29 5.43
CA GLN A 42 -11.14 18.53 5.62
C GLN A 42 -10.26 18.46 6.88
N MET A 43 -10.81 17.98 8.01
CA MET A 43 -10.06 17.83 9.24
C MET A 43 -8.93 16.80 9.11
N ALA A 44 -9.18 15.68 8.41
CA ALA A 44 -8.16 14.68 8.12
C ALA A 44 -6.97 15.27 7.34
N ARG A 45 -7.25 16.08 6.31
CA ARG A 45 -6.20 16.83 5.58
C ARG A 45 -5.44 17.80 6.47
N ASN A 46 -6.14 18.60 7.26
CA ASN A 46 -5.54 19.61 8.14
C ASN A 46 -4.62 18.99 9.20
N LEU A 47 -5.00 17.85 9.74
CA LEU A 47 -4.21 17.12 10.74
C LEU A 47 -3.14 16.21 10.11
N GLY A 48 -3.03 16.15 8.78
CA GLY A 48 -2.08 15.28 8.08
C GLY A 48 -2.37 13.79 8.33
N TYR A 49 -3.64 13.42 8.53
CA TYR A 49 -4.01 12.02 8.73
C TYR A 49 -3.66 11.19 7.50
N ARG A 50 -2.92 10.11 7.73
CA ARG A 50 -2.66 9.06 6.73
C ARG A 50 -3.21 7.75 7.24
N PRO A 51 -4.07 7.06 6.45
CA PRO A 51 -4.53 5.72 6.83
C PRO A 51 -3.33 4.81 7.10
N ASN A 52 -3.32 4.18 8.28
CA ASN A 52 -2.31 3.17 8.56
C ASN A 52 -2.72 1.87 7.84
N LEU A 53 -2.20 1.69 6.63
CA LEU A 53 -2.49 0.51 5.81
C LEU A 53 -2.04 -0.78 6.50
N ALA A 54 -0.91 -0.77 7.21
CA ALA A 54 -0.43 -1.93 7.94
C ALA A 54 -1.41 -2.35 9.04
N ALA A 55 -1.91 -1.41 9.85
CA ALA A 55 -2.93 -1.70 10.86
C ALA A 55 -4.24 -2.20 10.25
N ARG A 56 -4.62 -1.67 9.08
CA ARG A 56 -5.81 -2.10 8.34
C ARG A 56 -5.66 -3.54 7.83
N TYR A 57 -4.51 -3.90 7.26
CA TYR A 57 -4.25 -5.27 6.79
C TYR A 57 -4.14 -6.26 7.96
N LEU A 58 -3.48 -5.89 9.05
CA LEU A 58 -3.42 -6.70 10.27
C LEU A 58 -4.82 -7.02 10.82
N SER A 59 -5.74 -6.05 10.83
CA SER A 59 -7.10 -6.23 11.33
C SER A 59 -8.02 -7.00 10.37
N SER A 60 -7.74 -6.96 9.08
CA SER A 60 -8.62 -7.55 8.04
C SER A 60 -8.39 -9.04 7.80
N LYS A 61 -7.35 -9.66 8.38
CA LYS A 61 -6.89 -11.03 8.07
C LYS A 61 -6.70 -11.32 6.58
N LYS A 62 -6.62 -10.28 5.75
CA LYS A 62 -6.38 -10.42 4.30
C LYS A 62 -4.88 -10.51 4.05
N THR A 63 -4.48 -11.43 3.20
CA THR A 63 -3.11 -11.52 2.70
C THR A 63 -2.85 -10.38 1.73
N LEU A 64 -1.84 -9.56 2.01
CA LEU A 64 -1.33 -8.53 1.11
C LEU A 64 -0.43 -9.20 0.08
N ARG A 65 -0.81 -9.19 -1.18
CA ARG A 65 -0.04 -9.77 -2.28
C ARG A 65 0.73 -8.70 -3.02
N ILE A 66 2.05 -8.83 -3.05
CA ILE A 66 2.95 -7.90 -3.72
C ILE A 66 3.71 -8.64 -4.82
N SER A 67 3.65 -8.12 -6.04
CA SER A 67 4.51 -8.56 -7.13
C SER A 67 5.79 -7.73 -7.16
N VAL A 68 6.94 -8.40 -7.21
CA VAL A 68 8.24 -7.77 -7.39
C VAL A 68 8.82 -8.23 -8.72
N ASN A 69 8.81 -7.32 -9.70
CA ASN A 69 9.24 -7.58 -11.07
C ASN A 69 10.64 -6.97 -11.27
N THR A 70 11.65 -7.81 -11.45
CA THR A 70 13.05 -7.40 -11.57
C THR A 70 13.72 -8.04 -12.76
N LEU A 71 14.86 -7.47 -13.17
CA LEU A 71 15.72 -8.13 -14.14
C LEU A 71 16.20 -9.49 -13.62
N GLN A 72 16.29 -10.45 -14.53
CA GLN A 72 16.96 -11.71 -14.31
C GLN A 72 18.46 -11.43 -14.34
N GLY A 73 19.03 -11.08 -13.18
CA GLY A 73 20.40 -10.58 -13.15
C GLY A 73 21.45 -11.62 -13.55
N THR A 74 22.39 -11.19 -14.37
CA THR A 74 23.69 -11.86 -14.56
C THR A 74 24.69 -11.42 -13.48
N THR A 75 24.31 -10.49 -12.60
CA THR A 75 25.13 -9.93 -11.50
C THR A 75 24.47 -10.20 -10.16
N SER A 76 25.28 -10.25 -9.09
CA SER A 76 24.81 -10.40 -7.70
C SER A 76 23.83 -9.30 -7.25
N PHE A 77 23.85 -8.14 -7.90
CA PHE A 77 23.02 -6.98 -7.52
C PHE A 77 21.53 -7.32 -7.38
N TRP A 78 20.92 -7.95 -8.41
CA TRP A 78 19.49 -8.28 -8.33
C TRP A 78 19.17 -9.41 -7.35
N ASP A 79 20.13 -10.32 -7.13
CA ASP A 79 20.01 -11.35 -6.09
C ASP A 79 20.03 -10.74 -4.70
N GLU A 80 20.92 -9.78 -4.47
CA GLU A 80 20.98 -9.01 -3.21
C GLU A 80 19.71 -8.20 -2.98
N VAL A 81 19.18 -7.52 -4.01
CA VAL A 81 17.91 -6.79 -3.93
C VAL A 81 16.77 -7.73 -3.54
N ARG A 82 16.65 -8.89 -4.20
CA ARG A 82 15.60 -9.88 -3.86
C ARG A 82 15.77 -10.44 -2.45
N THR A 83 16.99 -10.66 -2.02
CA THR A 83 17.30 -11.12 -0.67
C THR A 83 16.92 -10.06 0.36
N GLY A 84 17.33 -8.81 0.18
CA GLY A 84 16.95 -7.72 1.07
C GLY A 84 15.44 -7.52 1.18
N ILE A 85 14.70 -7.67 0.07
CA ILE A 85 13.23 -7.62 0.08
C ILE A 85 12.64 -8.76 0.91
N ARG A 86 13.15 -10.01 0.78
CA ARG A 86 12.69 -11.15 1.59
C ARG A 86 12.97 -10.95 3.08
N GLU A 87 14.16 -10.48 3.41
CA GLU A 87 14.57 -10.20 4.79
C GLU A 87 13.72 -9.09 5.42
N ALA A 88 13.50 -8.00 4.67
CA ALA A 88 12.64 -6.91 5.11
C ALA A 88 11.20 -7.39 5.35
N ALA A 89 10.64 -8.20 4.44
CA ALA A 89 9.30 -8.75 4.59
C ALA A 89 9.19 -9.67 5.82
N ALA A 90 10.19 -10.50 6.07
CA ALA A 90 10.25 -11.37 7.25
C ALA A 90 10.39 -10.57 8.56
N SER A 91 11.11 -9.44 8.54
CA SER A 91 11.32 -8.60 9.73
C SER A 91 10.09 -7.78 10.14
N ILE A 92 9.16 -7.51 9.22
CA ILE A 92 7.97 -6.68 9.48
C ILE A 92 6.90 -7.45 10.28
N LEU A 93 7.10 -8.74 10.60
CA LEU A 93 6.15 -9.58 11.36
C LEU A 93 4.72 -9.58 10.79
N LEU A 94 4.59 -9.29 9.51
CA LEU A 94 3.32 -9.36 8.82
C LEU A 94 3.11 -10.79 8.33
N GLU A 95 2.49 -11.62 9.14
CA GLU A 95 2.14 -13.01 8.79
C GLU A 95 1.27 -13.10 7.52
N ASN A 96 0.75 -11.96 7.05
CA ASN A 96 -0.19 -11.87 5.95
C ASN A 96 0.38 -11.10 4.73
N VAL A 97 1.69 -11.19 4.46
CA VAL A 97 2.30 -10.64 3.25
C VAL A 97 2.85 -11.76 2.38
N GLU A 98 2.37 -11.85 1.15
CA GLU A 98 2.87 -12.75 0.13
C GLU A 98 3.62 -11.94 -0.93
N ILE A 99 4.90 -12.28 -1.17
CA ILE A 99 5.72 -11.64 -2.20
C ILE A 99 5.94 -12.65 -3.34
N LYS A 100 5.50 -12.27 -4.52
CA LYS A 100 5.72 -13.02 -5.75
C LYS A 100 6.77 -12.33 -6.60
N PHE A 101 7.94 -12.96 -6.72
CA PHE A 101 8.98 -12.47 -7.61
C PHE A 101 8.73 -12.92 -9.04
N ARG A 102 8.89 -11.99 -9.98
CA ARG A 102 8.93 -12.24 -11.43
C ARG A 102 10.21 -11.65 -11.97
N THR A 103 10.84 -12.38 -12.88
CA THR A 103 12.08 -11.92 -13.50
C THR A 103 11.93 -11.90 -15.01
N TYR A 104 12.60 -10.96 -15.66
CA TYR A 104 12.67 -10.84 -17.11
C TYR A 104 14.13 -10.60 -17.55
N PRO A 105 14.50 -11.03 -18.77
CA PRO A 105 15.91 -11.08 -19.19
C PRO A 105 16.55 -9.69 -19.32
N ARG A 106 15.83 -8.71 -19.86
CA ARG A 106 16.32 -7.32 -20.02
C ARG A 106 15.17 -6.33 -20.10
N LEU A 107 15.49 -5.04 -19.95
CA LEU A 107 14.52 -3.96 -20.12
C LEU A 107 14.01 -3.92 -21.56
N GLY A 108 12.69 -3.84 -21.72
CA GLY A 108 12.00 -3.92 -23.02
C GLY A 108 11.78 -5.32 -23.54
N GLU A 109 12.16 -6.35 -22.77
CA GLU A 109 11.92 -7.74 -23.12
C GLU A 109 11.42 -8.51 -21.88
N GLY A 110 10.10 -8.69 -21.80
CA GLY A 110 9.43 -9.41 -20.71
C GLY A 110 9.00 -8.57 -19.52
N ASP A 111 9.38 -7.30 -19.43
CA ASP A 111 8.99 -6.40 -18.34
C ASP A 111 7.50 -6.02 -18.42
N GLU A 112 6.96 -5.81 -19.61
CA GLU A 112 5.53 -5.54 -19.80
C GLU A 112 4.69 -6.80 -19.49
N GLU A 113 5.09 -7.97 -19.95
CA GLU A 113 4.42 -9.23 -19.64
C GLU A 113 4.45 -9.54 -18.14
N ALA A 114 5.54 -9.23 -17.46
CA ALA A 114 5.64 -9.38 -16.01
C ALA A 114 4.67 -8.43 -15.28
N LEU A 115 4.49 -7.20 -15.78
CA LEU A 115 3.52 -6.24 -15.26
C LEU A 115 2.08 -6.71 -15.51
N GLU A 116 1.76 -7.11 -16.72
CA GLU A 116 0.44 -7.66 -17.07
C GLU A 116 0.09 -8.90 -16.26
N ALA A 117 1.06 -9.78 -16.02
CA ALA A 117 0.86 -10.95 -15.17
C ALA A 117 0.56 -10.56 -13.71
N ALA A 118 1.19 -9.51 -13.19
CA ALA A 118 0.88 -8.99 -11.86
C ALA A 118 -0.55 -8.43 -11.79
N VAL A 119 -0.98 -7.70 -12.82
CA VAL A 119 -2.35 -7.18 -12.93
C VAL A 119 -3.37 -8.32 -13.03
N ARG A 120 -3.13 -9.33 -13.87
CA ARG A 120 -4.01 -10.52 -13.98
C ARG A 120 -4.13 -11.27 -12.65
N ASP A 121 -3.07 -11.35 -11.89
CA ASP A 121 -3.06 -11.99 -10.56
C ASP A 121 -3.75 -11.13 -9.48
N GLN A 122 -4.21 -9.94 -9.82
CA GLN A 122 -4.90 -9.01 -8.92
C GLN A 122 -4.13 -8.79 -7.62
N VAL A 123 -2.81 -8.50 -7.73
CA VAL A 123 -1.97 -8.19 -6.57
C VAL A 123 -2.34 -6.82 -5.99
N ASP A 124 -2.11 -6.62 -4.69
CA ASP A 124 -2.42 -5.36 -3.99
C ASP A 124 -1.35 -4.28 -4.23
N GLY A 125 -0.15 -4.69 -4.64
CA GLY A 125 0.95 -3.78 -4.94
C GLY A 125 1.95 -4.38 -5.93
N ILE A 126 2.62 -3.49 -6.71
CA ILE A 126 3.64 -3.87 -7.68
C ILE A 126 4.88 -3.03 -7.42
N ILE A 127 6.03 -3.70 -7.30
CA ILE A 127 7.36 -3.11 -7.34
C ILE A 127 7.97 -3.52 -8.67
N THR A 128 8.30 -2.57 -9.52
CA THR A 128 8.83 -2.88 -10.86
C THR A 128 9.90 -1.89 -11.27
N PHE A 129 10.79 -2.34 -12.17
CA PHE A 129 11.77 -1.50 -12.84
C PHE A 129 11.41 -1.45 -14.34
N PRO A 130 10.59 -0.49 -14.77
CA PRO A 130 10.04 -0.49 -16.11
C PRO A 130 11.00 0.11 -17.14
N SER A 131 10.98 -0.42 -18.37
CA SER A 131 11.70 0.17 -19.52
C SER A 131 11.04 1.46 -20.01
N ARG A 132 9.72 1.57 -19.88
CA ARG A 132 8.89 2.68 -20.33
C ARG A 132 8.01 3.22 -19.20
N PRO A 133 8.52 4.08 -18.31
CA PRO A 133 7.74 4.59 -17.17
C PRO A 133 6.52 5.41 -17.58
N GLN A 134 6.42 5.88 -18.83
CA GLN A 134 5.27 6.62 -19.34
C GLN A 134 4.00 5.76 -19.47
N VAL A 135 4.15 4.43 -19.58
CA VAL A 135 3.03 3.47 -19.72
C VAL A 135 2.37 3.18 -18.36
N LEU A 136 2.98 3.57 -17.25
CA LEU A 136 2.51 3.33 -15.88
C LEU A 136 1.58 4.43 -15.31
N ARG A 137 0.93 5.21 -16.17
CA ARG A 137 0.00 6.29 -15.75
C ARG A 137 -1.42 5.81 -15.68
#